data_d97492a3abd4e6c1cc8f719fe8b14095
#
_entry.id   d97492a3abd4e6c1cc8f719fe8b14095
#
_cell.length_a   1.000
_cell.length_b   1.000
_cell.length_c   1.000
_cell.angle_alpha   90.00
_cell.angle_beta   90.00
_cell.angle_gamma   90.00
#
_symmetry.space_group_name_H-M   'P 1'
#
loop_
_entity.id
_entity.type
_entity.pdbx_description
1 polymer ?
#
loop_
_entity_poly.entity_id
_entity_poly.type
_entity_poly.pdbx_seq_one_letter_code
_entity_poly.pdbx_strand_id
1 'polypeptide(L)'
;MRTAIVGAGLQGNRRASALRLSDGDGLLLVADIDPEAAQRLAQEYGCRATRRWQDVIEAEEVEAVLICTPPHLHASIAVAALRRGKHVLCEKPLGRNPGEARRMIDAAQESGVTIKCGLNHRHHPAIRQAKLWCDEGQIGEIMFIRSRHGIAGREGYDREWRARGEISGGGELIDQGVHGLDLARWFLGEFSECFAFLSSSYWEMGPLEDNAFALLRTSGGQVASLHASWTEWRNLFSFEVFGREGYVKVEGLNGSYGTERAVLGRRSPSAPFRERVIEFRGEDRSWAEEWREFVEAVAEGREPLGSGRDGLMASRLTQALYESARTGRAVTPEDLA
;
A
#
# COMPACT_ATOMS: atom_id res chain seq x y z
N MET A 1 11.77 -5.44 18.74
CA MET A 1 12.66 -4.80 17.74
C MET A 1 12.82 -3.31 18.08
N ARG A 2 14.05 -2.81 18.11
CA ARG A 2 14.37 -1.41 18.39
C ARG A 2 14.27 -0.59 17.10
N THR A 3 13.38 0.39 17.08
CA THR A 3 12.95 1.03 15.84
C THR A 3 13.19 2.52 15.84
N ALA A 4 13.24 3.08 14.63
CA ALA A 4 13.17 4.52 14.41
C ALA A 4 12.19 4.86 13.28
N ILE A 5 11.61 6.05 13.35
CA ILE A 5 10.69 6.58 12.33
C ILE A 5 11.34 7.77 11.63
N VAL A 6 11.30 7.77 10.30
CA VAL A 6 11.67 8.93 9.48
C VAL A 6 10.42 9.47 8.79
N GLY A 7 10.02 10.68 9.19
CA GLY A 7 8.76 11.32 8.81
C GLY A 7 7.73 11.26 9.95
N ALA A 8 7.50 12.36 10.65
CA ALA A 8 6.57 12.50 11.80
C ALA A 8 5.19 13.06 11.39
N GLY A 9 4.83 12.98 10.11
CA GLY A 9 3.52 13.34 9.61
C GLY A 9 2.42 12.33 9.98
N LEU A 10 1.27 12.37 9.28
CA LEU A 10 0.13 11.48 9.54
C LEU A 10 0.53 9.99 9.56
N GLN A 11 1.35 9.54 8.59
CA GLN A 11 1.75 8.13 8.50
C GLN A 11 2.73 7.76 9.61
N GLY A 12 3.68 8.64 9.95
CA GLY A 12 4.59 8.42 11.08
C GLY A 12 3.85 8.25 12.41
N ASN A 13 2.81 9.06 12.65
CA ASN A 13 1.96 8.93 13.84
C ASN A 13 1.20 7.60 13.87
N ARG A 14 0.64 7.16 12.74
CA ARG A 14 -0.02 5.84 12.64
C ARG A 14 0.95 4.69 12.89
N ARG A 15 2.17 4.77 12.34
CA ARG A 15 3.22 3.77 12.56
C ARG A 15 3.67 3.74 14.02
N ALA A 16 3.86 4.88 14.65
CA ALA A 16 4.18 4.95 16.07
C ALA A 16 3.07 4.34 16.95
N SER A 17 1.81 4.61 16.62
CA SER A 17 0.66 3.98 17.29
C SER A 17 0.66 2.46 17.12
N ALA A 18 1.00 1.95 15.92
CA ALA A 18 1.10 0.52 15.66
C ALA A 18 2.19 -0.16 16.51
N LEU A 19 3.36 0.48 16.67
CA LEU A 19 4.45 -0.01 17.53
C LEU A 19 4.01 -0.17 18.98
N ARG A 20 3.19 0.75 19.49
CA ARG A 20 2.70 0.75 20.88
C ARG A 20 1.81 -0.46 21.20
N LEU A 21 1.19 -1.05 20.17
CA LEU A 21 0.35 -2.25 20.31
C LEU A 21 1.15 -3.56 20.27
N SER A 22 2.48 -3.48 20.11
CA SER A 22 3.35 -4.64 20.00
C SER A 22 4.22 -4.75 21.27
N ASP A 23 4.10 -5.87 21.96
CA ASP A 23 4.89 -6.15 23.17
C ASP A 23 6.39 -6.31 22.80
N GLY A 24 7.24 -5.53 23.48
CA GLY A 24 8.70 -5.63 23.34
C GLY A 24 9.31 -4.76 22.23
N ASP A 25 8.53 -4.05 21.43
CA ASP A 25 9.04 -3.13 20.43
C ASP A 25 9.19 -1.71 20.99
N GLY A 26 10.33 -1.07 20.72
CA GLY A 26 10.65 0.25 21.25
C GLY A 26 10.94 1.25 20.14
N LEU A 27 10.22 2.39 20.15
CA LEU A 27 10.57 3.55 19.34
C LEU A 27 11.70 4.32 20.05
N LEU A 28 12.88 4.39 19.43
CA LEU A 28 14.08 5.00 20.02
C LEU A 28 14.33 6.42 19.50
N LEU A 29 13.95 6.68 18.24
CA LEU A 29 14.32 7.91 17.55
C LEU A 29 13.29 8.25 16.47
N VAL A 30 12.93 9.52 16.42
CA VAL A 30 12.08 10.10 15.36
C VAL A 30 12.85 11.19 14.63
N ALA A 31 12.85 11.13 13.31
CA ALA A 31 13.45 12.16 12.45
C ALA A 31 12.39 12.84 11.59
N ASP A 32 12.36 14.18 11.60
CA ASP A 32 11.57 14.98 10.66
C ASP A 32 12.27 16.32 10.40
N ILE A 33 12.14 16.85 9.19
CA ILE A 33 12.65 18.18 8.84
C ILE A 33 11.92 19.29 9.64
N ASP A 34 10.66 19.05 9.99
CA ASP A 34 9.90 19.85 10.94
C ASP A 34 10.27 19.41 12.37
N PRO A 35 11.05 20.24 13.11
CA PRO A 35 11.50 19.88 14.45
C PRO A 35 10.36 19.79 15.46
N GLU A 36 9.27 20.54 15.26
CA GLU A 36 8.13 20.49 16.15
C GLU A 36 7.35 19.19 15.98
N ALA A 37 7.17 18.73 14.73
CA ALA A 37 6.54 17.43 14.46
C ALA A 37 7.35 16.28 15.05
N ALA A 38 8.69 16.28 14.84
CA ALA A 38 9.58 15.30 15.43
C ALA A 38 9.52 15.29 16.97
N GLN A 39 9.57 16.48 17.57
CA GLN A 39 9.57 16.64 19.03
C GLN A 39 8.23 16.21 19.65
N ARG A 40 7.09 16.58 19.04
CA ARG A 40 5.75 16.15 19.53
C ARG A 40 5.65 14.62 19.56
N LEU A 41 5.99 13.98 18.44
CA LEU A 41 5.92 12.53 18.36
C LEU A 41 6.90 11.86 19.33
N ALA A 42 8.12 12.36 19.43
CA ALA A 42 9.13 11.84 20.35
C ALA A 42 8.71 11.96 21.81
N GLN A 43 8.10 13.08 22.22
CA GLN A 43 7.59 13.27 23.59
C GLN A 43 6.45 12.30 23.93
N GLU A 44 5.53 12.07 22.97
CA GLU A 44 4.41 11.15 23.17
C GLU A 44 4.87 9.71 23.42
N TYR A 45 5.98 9.30 22.77
CA TYR A 45 6.50 7.93 22.85
C TYR A 45 7.74 7.79 23.74
N GLY A 46 8.19 8.87 24.39
CA GLY A 46 9.33 8.85 25.31
C GLY A 46 10.67 8.54 24.63
N CYS A 47 10.86 8.98 23.40
CA CYS A 47 12.06 8.72 22.60
C CYS A 47 12.79 10.01 22.21
N ARG A 48 13.90 9.88 21.47
CA ARG A 48 14.69 11.03 20.99
C ARG A 48 14.10 11.59 19.67
N ALA A 49 14.33 12.89 19.45
CA ALA A 49 13.99 13.57 18.19
C ALA A 49 15.25 14.11 17.50
N THR A 50 15.24 14.12 16.18
CA THR A 50 16.26 14.77 15.35
C THR A 50 15.65 15.39 14.10
N ARG A 51 16.38 16.33 13.48
CA ARG A 51 16.00 16.91 12.18
C ARG A 51 16.57 16.16 10.99
N ARG A 52 17.53 15.27 11.21
CA ARG A 52 18.33 14.60 10.19
C ARG A 52 18.03 13.11 10.18
N TRP A 53 17.50 12.61 9.08
CA TRP A 53 17.30 11.17 8.91
C TRP A 53 18.61 10.38 8.95
N GLN A 54 19.76 11.03 8.63
CA GLN A 54 21.10 10.42 8.72
C GLN A 54 21.41 9.96 10.15
N ASP A 55 20.97 10.72 11.17
CA ASP A 55 21.19 10.35 12.56
C ASP A 55 20.49 9.02 12.90
N VAL A 56 19.35 8.72 12.25
CA VAL A 56 18.66 7.42 12.36
C VAL A 56 19.50 6.29 11.77
N ILE A 57 20.17 6.55 10.65
CA ILE A 57 21.00 5.56 9.96
C ILE A 57 22.29 5.29 10.76
N GLU A 58 22.84 6.30 11.40
CA GLU A 58 24.07 6.25 12.20
C GLU A 58 23.85 5.64 13.59
N ALA A 59 22.61 5.64 14.11
CA ALA A 59 22.28 5.08 15.42
C ALA A 59 22.44 3.56 15.44
N GLU A 60 23.50 3.05 16.05
CA GLU A 60 23.83 1.60 16.08
C GLU A 60 22.77 0.76 16.79
N GLU A 61 22.09 1.34 17.79
CA GLU A 61 21.04 0.68 18.54
C GLU A 61 19.74 0.45 17.74
N VAL A 62 19.53 1.10 16.59
CA VAL A 62 18.34 0.96 15.74
C VAL A 62 18.48 -0.27 14.85
N GLU A 63 17.52 -1.21 14.95
CA GLU A 63 17.46 -2.46 14.19
C GLU A 63 16.58 -2.33 12.95
N ALA A 64 15.52 -1.51 13.04
CA ALA A 64 14.59 -1.29 11.92
C ALA A 64 14.22 0.19 11.75
N VAL A 65 14.00 0.60 10.51
CA VAL A 65 13.60 1.95 10.14
C VAL A 65 12.26 1.92 9.43
N LEU A 66 11.29 2.69 9.96
CA LEU A 66 10.01 2.94 9.32
C LEU A 66 10.09 4.26 8.55
N ILE A 67 9.97 4.19 7.22
CA ILE A 67 10.09 5.36 6.34
C ILE A 67 8.70 5.86 5.99
N CYS A 68 8.35 7.03 6.48
CA CYS A 68 7.03 7.68 6.37
C CYS A 68 7.12 9.07 5.71
N THR A 69 8.19 9.32 4.98
CA THR A 69 8.42 10.55 4.23
C THR A 69 7.62 10.60 2.92
N PRO A 70 7.59 11.73 2.20
CA PRO A 70 7.14 11.75 0.82
C PRO A 70 8.00 10.83 -0.09
N PRO A 71 7.43 10.24 -1.16
CA PRO A 71 8.03 9.16 -1.95
C PRO A 71 9.43 9.46 -2.55
N HIS A 72 9.72 10.72 -2.89
CA HIS A 72 11.03 11.10 -3.46
C HIS A 72 12.22 10.82 -2.54
N LEU A 73 12.01 10.66 -1.24
CA LEU A 73 13.05 10.36 -0.25
C LEU A 73 13.15 8.86 0.06
N HIS A 74 12.16 8.04 -0.30
CA HIS A 74 12.08 6.63 0.06
C HIS A 74 13.35 5.87 -0.32
N ALA A 75 13.75 5.92 -1.59
CA ALA A 75 14.88 5.15 -2.08
C ALA A 75 16.21 5.58 -1.43
N SER A 76 16.44 6.88 -1.23
CA SER A 76 17.70 7.36 -0.62
C SER A 76 17.83 6.93 0.84
N ILE A 77 16.76 7.05 1.62
CA ILE A 77 16.74 6.68 3.03
C ILE A 77 16.81 5.15 3.19
N ALA A 78 15.99 4.42 2.41
CA ALA A 78 15.95 2.96 2.50
C ALA A 78 17.28 2.33 2.12
N VAL A 79 17.90 2.72 0.99
CA VAL A 79 19.20 2.19 0.58
C VAL A 79 20.27 2.46 1.64
N ALA A 80 20.28 3.65 2.24
CA ALA A 80 21.22 3.97 3.30
C ALA A 80 21.02 3.12 4.56
N ALA A 81 19.74 2.89 4.98
CA ALA A 81 19.42 2.06 6.13
C ALA A 81 19.79 0.59 5.89
N LEU A 82 19.39 0.03 4.74
CA LEU A 82 19.64 -1.35 4.36
C LEU A 82 21.13 -1.66 4.32
N ARG A 83 21.94 -0.79 3.71
CA ARG A 83 23.41 -0.93 3.67
C ARG A 83 24.11 -0.85 5.03
N ARG A 84 23.43 -0.33 6.03
CA ARG A 84 23.86 -0.35 7.44
C ARG A 84 23.30 -1.54 8.23
N GLY A 85 22.74 -2.52 7.54
CA GLY A 85 22.21 -3.73 8.15
C GLY A 85 20.90 -3.55 8.92
N LYS A 86 20.15 -2.47 8.63
CA LYS A 86 18.86 -2.20 9.27
C LYS A 86 17.73 -2.73 8.41
N HIS A 87 16.76 -3.42 9.01
CA HIS A 87 15.53 -3.79 8.34
C HIS A 87 14.69 -2.53 8.01
N VAL A 88 13.92 -2.56 6.94
CA VAL A 88 13.15 -1.40 6.48
C VAL A 88 11.69 -1.77 6.24
N LEU A 89 10.76 -1.02 6.83
CA LEU A 89 9.39 -0.91 6.39
C LEU A 89 9.21 0.49 5.77
N CYS A 90 9.00 0.52 4.46
CA CYS A 90 8.85 1.77 3.71
C CYS A 90 7.41 1.96 3.28
N GLU A 91 6.85 3.15 3.52
CA GLU A 91 5.51 3.50 3.03
C GLU A 91 5.37 3.33 1.52
N LYS A 92 4.14 3.10 1.11
CA LYS A 92 3.79 3.04 -0.31
C LYS A 92 3.68 4.47 -0.92
N PRO A 93 3.96 4.61 -2.23
CA PRO A 93 4.59 3.62 -3.10
C PRO A 93 6.01 3.33 -2.65
N LEU A 94 6.53 2.13 -2.89
CA LEU A 94 7.90 1.78 -2.48
C LEU A 94 8.94 2.76 -3.04
N GLY A 95 8.76 3.18 -4.30
CA GLY A 95 9.48 4.24 -4.97
C GLY A 95 8.56 4.94 -5.97
N ARG A 96 8.96 6.10 -6.49
CA ARG A 96 8.21 6.85 -7.52
C ARG A 96 8.16 6.12 -8.86
N ASN A 97 9.06 5.17 -9.07
CA ASN A 97 9.18 4.37 -10.28
C ASN A 97 9.84 3.01 -9.96
N PRO A 98 9.77 2.02 -10.88
CA PRO A 98 10.38 0.71 -10.67
C PRO A 98 11.89 0.73 -10.42
N GLY A 99 12.63 1.66 -11.03
CA GLY A 99 14.08 1.78 -10.84
C GLY A 99 14.45 2.17 -9.40
N GLU A 100 13.68 3.05 -8.75
CA GLU A 100 13.86 3.37 -7.33
C GLU A 100 13.58 2.16 -6.45
N ALA A 101 12.45 1.46 -6.67
CA ALA A 101 12.09 0.26 -5.93
C ALA A 101 13.13 -0.86 -6.10
N ARG A 102 13.65 -1.05 -7.32
CA ARG A 102 14.70 -2.04 -7.63
C ARG A 102 15.95 -1.79 -6.80
N ARG A 103 16.47 -0.55 -6.77
CA ARG A 103 17.66 -0.19 -5.97
C ARG A 103 17.50 -0.49 -4.49
N MET A 104 16.27 -0.34 -3.94
CA MET A 104 15.99 -0.66 -2.54
C MET A 104 16.05 -2.16 -2.30
N ILE A 105 15.48 -2.96 -3.21
CA ILE A 105 15.49 -4.42 -3.12
C ILE A 105 16.91 -4.96 -3.25
N ASP A 106 17.68 -4.46 -4.22
CA ASP A 106 19.06 -4.87 -4.42
C ASP A 106 19.91 -4.59 -3.16
N ALA A 107 19.74 -3.40 -2.56
CA ALA A 107 20.43 -3.06 -1.30
C ALA A 107 20.03 -3.97 -0.13
N ALA A 108 18.76 -4.39 -0.05
CA ALA A 108 18.31 -5.35 0.97
C ALA A 108 18.94 -6.73 0.78
N GLN A 109 19.00 -7.21 -0.46
CA GLN A 109 19.62 -8.49 -0.82
C GLN A 109 21.14 -8.48 -0.57
N GLU A 110 21.84 -7.41 -0.97
CA GLU A 110 23.27 -7.24 -0.75
C GLU A 110 23.63 -7.25 0.74
N SER A 111 22.77 -6.71 1.58
CA SER A 111 23.01 -6.58 3.03
C SER A 111 22.39 -7.70 3.86
N GLY A 112 21.65 -8.63 3.27
CA GLY A 112 21.00 -9.74 3.98
C GLY A 112 19.93 -9.32 4.98
N VAL A 113 19.26 -8.18 4.74
CA VAL A 113 18.20 -7.64 5.60
C VAL A 113 16.86 -7.54 4.87
N THR A 114 15.79 -7.43 5.63
CA THR A 114 14.42 -7.43 5.10
C THR A 114 13.97 -6.04 4.71
N ILE A 115 13.35 -5.92 3.52
CA ILE A 115 12.57 -4.75 3.12
C ILE A 115 11.12 -5.13 2.89
N LYS A 116 10.19 -4.34 3.45
CA LYS A 116 8.74 -4.44 3.29
C LYS A 116 8.19 -3.14 2.73
N CYS A 117 7.24 -3.25 1.81
CA CYS A 117 6.42 -2.12 1.35
C CYS A 117 5.20 -1.98 2.26
N GLY A 118 4.81 -0.75 2.60
CA GLY A 118 3.66 -0.41 3.43
C GLY A 118 2.31 -0.68 2.74
N LEU A 119 2.07 -1.92 2.35
CA LEU A 119 0.85 -2.40 1.70
C LEU A 119 -0.16 -2.88 2.75
N ASN A 120 -0.50 -2.00 3.69
CA ASN A 120 -1.33 -2.31 4.85
C ASN A 120 -2.72 -2.86 4.50
N HIS A 121 -3.24 -2.61 3.28
CA HIS A 121 -4.53 -3.17 2.87
C HIS A 121 -4.55 -4.70 2.90
N ARG A 122 -3.44 -5.39 2.66
CA ARG A 122 -3.34 -6.85 2.82
C ARG A 122 -3.58 -7.33 4.26
N HIS A 123 -3.51 -6.43 5.24
CA HIS A 123 -3.64 -6.72 6.67
C HIS A 123 -5.01 -6.32 7.26
N HIS A 124 -5.90 -5.74 6.45
CA HIS A 124 -7.29 -5.55 6.85
C HIS A 124 -8.00 -6.88 7.06
N PRO A 125 -8.70 -7.09 8.19
CA PRO A 125 -9.29 -8.38 8.52
C PRO A 125 -10.33 -8.84 7.50
N ALA A 126 -11.12 -7.95 6.90
CA ALA A 126 -12.08 -8.33 5.86
C ALA A 126 -11.36 -8.76 4.57
N ILE A 127 -10.26 -8.12 4.20
CA ILE A 127 -9.47 -8.48 3.02
C ILE A 127 -8.78 -9.84 3.23
N ARG A 128 -8.22 -10.07 4.42
CA ARG A 128 -7.65 -11.38 4.78
C ARG A 128 -8.71 -12.48 4.78
N GLN A 129 -9.91 -12.19 5.30
CA GLN A 129 -11.03 -13.14 5.28
C GLN A 129 -11.48 -13.46 3.86
N ALA A 130 -11.57 -12.45 2.98
CA ALA A 130 -11.89 -12.65 1.57
C ALA A 130 -10.83 -13.51 0.87
N LYS A 131 -9.54 -13.22 1.12
CA LYS A 131 -8.44 -14.03 0.57
C LYS A 131 -8.51 -15.48 1.05
N LEU A 132 -8.73 -15.70 2.35
CA LEU A 132 -8.90 -17.04 2.92
C LEU A 132 -10.03 -17.82 2.23
N TRP A 133 -11.21 -17.21 2.04
CA TRP A 133 -12.31 -17.86 1.35
C TRP A 133 -11.98 -18.21 -0.11
N CYS A 134 -11.21 -17.35 -0.81
CA CYS A 134 -10.75 -17.65 -2.15
C CYS A 134 -9.75 -18.83 -2.16
N ASP A 135 -8.78 -18.83 -1.25
CA ASP A 135 -7.74 -19.86 -1.14
C ASP A 135 -8.31 -21.23 -0.72
N GLU A 136 -9.38 -21.22 0.09
CA GLU A 136 -10.16 -22.42 0.44
C GLU A 136 -11.10 -22.90 -0.68
N GLY A 137 -11.11 -22.22 -1.84
CA GLY A 137 -11.95 -22.58 -2.98
C GLY A 137 -13.45 -22.32 -2.77
N GLN A 138 -13.85 -21.48 -1.81
CA GLN A 138 -15.25 -21.23 -1.46
C GLN A 138 -16.07 -20.63 -2.62
N ILE A 139 -15.43 -19.97 -3.56
CA ILE A 139 -16.05 -19.36 -4.75
C ILE A 139 -15.62 -20.03 -6.07
N GLY A 140 -14.86 -21.13 -5.99
CA GLY A 140 -14.27 -21.78 -7.17
C GLY A 140 -13.18 -20.93 -7.82
N GLU A 141 -12.83 -21.29 -9.08
CA GLU A 141 -11.84 -20.54 -9.87
C GLU A 141 -12.25 -19.07 -10.05
N ILE A 142 -11.35 -18.14 -9.75
CA ILE A 142 -11.61 -16.70 -9.89
C ILE A 142 -11.69 -16.36 -11.39
N MET A 143 -12.74 -15.61 -11.76
CA MET A 143 -12.99 -15.15 -13.12
C MET A 143 -12.58 -13.69 -13.32
N PHE A 144 -12.97 -12.82 -12.39
CA PHE A 144 -12.64 -11.40 -12.47
C PHE A 144 -12.70 -10.70 -11.10
N ILE A 145 -12.10 -9.49 -11.05
CA ILE A 145 -12.11 -8.58 -9.90
C ILE A 145 -12.65 -7.22 -10.31
N ARG A 146 -13.39 -6.55 -9.41
CA ARG A 146 -13.72 -5.14 -9.49
C ARG A 146 -13.27 -4.44 -8.21
N SER A 147 -12.56 -3.33 -8.35
CA SER A 147 -12.09 -2.54 -7.22
C SER A 147 -12.41 -1.06 -7.42
N ARG A 148 -12.89 -0.43 -6.35
CA ARG A 148 -13.04 1.02 -6.28
C ARG A 148 -12.42 1.51 -4.97
N HIS A 149 -11.55 2.49 -5.09
CA HIS A 149 -10.92 3.12 -3.94
C HIS A 149 -10.90 4.63 -4.17
N GLY A 150 -11.50 5.38 -3.29
CA GLY A 150 -11.56 6.82 -3.47
C GLY A 150 -11.71 7.59 -2.17
N ILE A 151 -11.35 8.85 -2.26
CA ILE A 151 -11.51 9.85 -1.22
C ILE A 151 -12.05 11.13 -1.86
N ALA A 152 -12.50 12.07 -1.02
CA ALA A 152 -13.00 13.35 -1.53
C ALA A 152 -11.87 14.33 -1.94
N GLY A 153 -10.65 14.09 -1.48
CA GLY A 153 -9.67 15.17 -1.42
C GLY A 153 -10.03 16.19 -0.33
N ARG A 154 -9.39 17.35 -0.35
CA ARG A 154 -9.69 18.48 0.55
C ARG A 154 -9.24 19.79 -0.05
N GLU A 155 -9.77 20.89 0.43
CA GLU A 155 -9.33 22.23 0.02
C GLU A 155 -7.82 22.39 0.20
N GLY A 156 -7.13 22.92 -0.80
CA GLY A 156 -5.68 23.06 -0.83
C GLY A 156 -4.90 21.79 -1.23
N TYR A 157 -5.60 20.72 -1.63
CA TYR A 157 -4.96 19.46 -2.07
C TYR A 157 -4.02 19.68 -3.27
N ASP A 158 -4.38 20.60 -4.16
CA ASP A 158 -3.59 21.07 -5.29
C ASP A 158 -2.25 21.75 -4.91
N ARG A 159 -2.09 22.17 -3.64
CA ARG A 159 -0.89 22.81 -3.11
C ARG A 159 -0.01 21.88 -2.29
N GLU A 160 -0.49 20.70 -1.96
CA GLU A 160 0.29 19.71 -1.20
C GLU A 160 1.38 19.05 -2.06
N TRP A 161 2.29 18.34 -1.41
CA TRP A 161 3.35 17.57 -2.09
C TRP A 161 2.78 16.50 -3.06
N ARG A 162 1.55 16.03 -2.83
CA ARG A 162 0.85 15.07 -3.70
C ARG A 162 0.56 15.63 -5.09
N ALA A 163 0.36 16.93 -5.19
CA ALA A 163 0.16 17.64 -6.44
C ALA A 163 1.48 17.97 -7.19
N ARG A 164 2.62 17.47 -6.68
CA ARG A 164 3.94 17.69 -7.28
C ARG A 164 4.52 16.36 -7.75
N GLY A 165 4.46 16.12 -9.07
CA GLY A 165 4.87 14.85 -9.66
C GLY A 165 6.31 14.45 -9.38
N GLU A 166 7.22 15.44 -9.25
CA GLU A 166 8.62 15.21 -8.88
C GLU A 166 8.77 14.67 -7.43
N ILE A 167 7.77 14.87 -6.58
CA ILE A 167 7.74 14.40 -5.19
C ILE A 167 6.95 13.10 -5.08
N SER A 168 5.73 13.07 -5.62
CA SER A 168 4.80 11.95 -5.49
C SER A 168 5.08 10.81 -6.47
N GLY A 169 5.58 11.12 -7.67
CA GLY A 169 5.74 10.17 -8.78
C GLY A 169 4.54 10.09 -9.71
N GLY A 170 3.39 10.69 -9.34
CA GLY A 170 2.14 10.70 -10.09
C GLY A 170 0.97 11.18 -9.25
N GLY A 171 -0.25 11.01 -9.74
CA GLY A 171 -1.49 11.43 -9.08
C GLY A 171 -2.17 10.31 -8.27
N GLU A 172 -3.47 10.16 -8.45
CA GLU A 172 -4.28 9.21 -7.66
C GLU A 172 -3.95 7.75 -7.93
N LEU A 173 -3.54 7.41 -9.16
CA LEU A 173 -3.17 6.03 -9.50
C LEU A 173 -2.04 5.51 -8.61
N ILE A 174 -0.97 6.30 -8.45
CA ILE A 174 0.17 5.89 -7.61
C ILE A 174 -0.10 6.13 -6.12
N ASP A 175 -0.96 7.09 -5.74
CA ASP A 175 -1.27 7.34 -4.32
C ASP A 175 -2.22 6.27 -3.75
N GLN A 176 -3.43 6.12 -4.28
CA GLN A 176 -4.42 5.16 -3.76
C GLN A 176 -4.61 3.95 -4.68
N GLY A 177 -4.53 4.15 -5.99
CA GLY A 177 -4.70 3.07 -6.96
C GLY A 177 -3.72 1.92 -6.77
N VAL A 178 -2.51 2.21 -6.29
CA VAL A 178 -1.47 1.21 -5.98
C VAL A 178 -1.95 0.12 -5.03
N HIS A 179 -2.83 0.42 -4.07
CA HIS A 179 -3.41 -0.58 -3.17
C HIS A 179 -4.35 -1.54 -3.91
N GLY A 180 -5.17 -1.02 -4.83
CA GLY A 180 -6.04 -1.86 -5.65
C GLY A 180 -5.27 -2.76 -6.62
N LEU A 181 -4.18 -2.23 -7.21
CA LEU A 181 -3.27 -2.98 -8.06
C LEU A 181 -2.59 -4.12 -7.30
N ASP A 182 -2.09 -3.83 -6.12
CA ASP A 182 -1.47 -4.81 -5.24
C ASP A 182 -2.44 -5.93 -4.82
N LEU A 183 -3.64 -5.56 -4.40
CA LEU A 183 -4.68 -6.54 -4.02
C LEU A 183 -5.09 -7.39 -5.22
N ALA A 184 -5.33 -6.78 -6.39
CA ALA A 184 -5.70 -7.53 -7.59
C ALA A 184 -4.62 -8.55 -7.97
N ARG A 185 -3.34 -8.16 -7.91
CA ARG A 185 -2.21 -9.06 -8.14
C ARG A 185 -2.12 -10.16 -7.07
N TRP A 186 -2.37 -9.85 -5.81
CA TRP A 186 -2.34 -10.84 -4.72
C TRP A 186 -3.41 -11.92 -4.87
N PHE A 187 -4.56 -11.60 -5.47
CA PHE A 187 -5.65 -12.55 -5.69
C PHE A 187 -5.54 -13.31 -7.03
N LEU A 188 -5.09 -12.67 -8.12
CA LEU A 188 -5.07 -13.23 -9.48
C LEU A 188 -3.70 -13.68 -9.98
N GLY A 189 -2.62 -13.26 -9.29
CA GLY A 189 -1.26 -13.43 -9.81
C GLY A 189 -0.84 -12.32 -10.78
N GLU A 190 0.15 -12.63 -11.63
CA GLU A 190 0.76 -11.63 -12.52
C GLU A 190 -0.16 -11.25 -13.69
N PHE A 191 -0.12 -9.98 -14.07
CA PHE A 191 -0.84 -9.46 -15.22
C PHE A 191 0.07 -9.36 -16.44
N SER A 192 -0.43 -9.83 -17.58
CA SER A 192 0.26 -9.80 -18.88
C SER A 192 -0.09 -8.56 -19.70
N GLU A 193 -1.18 -7.87 -19.41
CA GLU A 193 -1.64 -6.74 -20.19
C GLU A 193 -2.39 -5.73 -19.30
N CYS A 194 -2.12 -4.44 -19.51
CA CYS A 194 -2.72 -3.33 -18.79
C CYS A 194 -3.23 -2.25 -19.74
N PHE A 195 -4.40 -1.66 -19.44
CA PHE A 195 -4.96 -0.52 -20.16
C PHE A 195 -5.56 0.49 -19.18
N ALA A 196 -5.37 1.80 -19.42
CA ALA A 196 -5.93 2.83 -18.57
C ALA A 196 -6.41 4.06 -19.32
N PHE A 197 -7.44 4.72 -18.72
CA PHE A 197 -7.76 6.12 -18.92
C PHE A 197 -7.50 6.88 -17.63
N LEU A 198 -6.80 8.00 -17.75
CA LEU A 198 -6.53 8.93 -16.65
C LEU A 198 -7.17 10.26 -16.95
N SER A 199 -7.71 10.92 -15.93
CA SER A 199 -8.31 12.24 -16.09
C SER A 199 -8.00 13.13 -14.89
N SER A 200 -7.88 14.44 -15.16
CA SER A 200 -7.88 15.52 -14.18
C SER A 200 -9.21 16.24 -14.31
N SER A 201 -10.16 15.84 -13.46
CA SER A 201 -11.56 16.24 -13.64
C SER A 201 -11.97 17.40 -12.75
N TYR A 202 -11.32 17.58 -11.60
CA TYR A 202 -11.72 18.55 -10.59
C TYR A 202 -10.55 19.30 -9.96
N TRP A 203 -9.51 18.57 -9.48
CA TRP A 203 -8.38 19.18 -8.79
C TRP A 203 -7.37 19.78 -9.77
N GLU A 204 -7.01 21.06 -9.61
CA GLU A 204 -6.04 21.76 -10.47
C GLU A 204 -4.58 21.34 -10.11
N MET A 205 -4.21 20.11 -10.41
CA MET A 205 -2.88 19.57 -10.10
C MET A 205 -1.95 19.47 -11.32
N GLY A 206 -2.16 20.32 -12.33
CA GLY A 206 -1.36 20.29 -13.55
C GLY A 206 -1.55 19.00 -14.34
N PRO A 207 -0.46 18.26 -14.68
CA PRO A 207 -0.56 17.05 -15.49
C PRO A 207 -0.94 15.79 -14.68
N LEU A 208 -1.12 15.90 -13.35
CA LEU A 208 -1.44 14.76 -12.51
C LEU A 208 -2.94 14.45 -12.54
N GLU A 209 -3.26 13.19 -12.56
CA GLU A 209 -4.63 12.70 -12.57
C GLU A 209 -5.25 12.68 -11.16
N ASP A 210 -6.52 13.02 -11.09
CA ASP A 210 -7.38 12.85 -9.91
C ASP A 210 -8.31 11.63 -10.03
N ASN A 211 -8.34 11.01 -11.23
CA ASN A 211 -9.08 9.79 -11.52
C ASN A 211 -8.27 8.85 -12.41
N ALA A 212 -8.29 7.55 -12.06
CA ALA A 212 -7.68 6.49 -12.84
C ALA A 212 -8.66 5.32 -13.04
N PHE A 213 -8.95 5.01 -14.29
CA PHE A 213 -9.76 3.87 -14.71
C PHE A 213 -8.83 2.85 -15.38
N ALA A 214 -8.68 1.66 -14.80
CA ALA A 214 -7.73 0.67 -15.27
C ALA A 214 -8.39 -0.69 -15.50
N LEU A 215 -7.90 -1.39 -16.54
CA LEU A 215 -8.20 -2.78 -16.85
C LEU A 215 -6.88 -3.55 -16.93
N LEU A 216 -6.82 -4.70 -16.26
CA LEU A 216 -5.65 -5.57 -16.27
C LEU A 216 -6.11 -6.98 -16.62
N ARG A 217 -5.31 -7.70 -17.40
CA ARG A 217 -5.59 -9.09 -17.83
C ARG A 217 -4.40 -9.99 -17.52
N THR A 218 -4.67 -11.15 -16.91
CA THR A 218 -3.67 -12.21 -16.73
C THR A 218 -3.48 -13.00 -18.03
N SER A 219 -2.39 -13.76 -18.14
CA SER A 219 -2.20 -14.70 -19.25
C SER A 219 -3.28 -15.78 -19.29
N GLY A 220 -3.92 -16.10 -18.17
CA GLY A 220 -5.07 -17.01 -18.06
C GLY A 220 -6.40 -16.41 -18.49
N GLY A 221 -6.46 -15.12 -18.84
CA GLY A 221 -7.65 -14.41 -19.32
C GLY A 221 -8.52 -13.79 -18.22
N GLN A 222 -8.18 -13.94 -16.92
CA GLN A 222 -8.90 -13.26 -15.85
C GLN A 222 -8.67 -11.75 -15.95
N VAL A 223 -9.69 -10.96 -15.60
CA VAL A 223 -9.65 -9.51 -15.71
C VAL A 223 -9.84 -8.86 -14.35
N ALA A 224 -9.06 -7.84 -14.05
CA ALA A 224 -9.32 -6.90 -12.97
C ALA A 224 -9.67 -5.52 -13.53
N SER A 225 -10.72 -4.89 -13.00
CA SER A 225 -11.08 -3.50 -13.26
C SER A 225 -10.92 -2.67 -12.00
N LEU A 226 -10.25 -1.53 -12.11
CA LEU A 226 -9.98 -0.62 -11.00
C LEU A 226 -10.44 0.79 -11.33
N HIS A 227 -11.01 1.45 -10.31
CA HIS A 227 -11.22 2.89 -10.31
C HIS A 227 -10.64 3.47 -9.02
N ALA A 228 -9.65 4.35 -9.15
CA ALA A 228 -9.10 5.13 -8.06
C ALA A 228 -9.44 6.61 -8.28
N SER A 229 -9.88 7.32 -7.21
CA SER A 229 -10.42 8.67 -7.37
C SER A 229 -10.23 9.55 -6.14
N TRP A 230 -9.82 10.81 -6.38
CA TRP A 230 -9.90 11.90 -5.42
C TRP A 230 -11.21 12.71 -5.54
N THR A 231 -12.17 12.22 -6.31
CA THR A 231 -13.46 12.88 -6.56
C THR A 231 -14.69 12.04 -6.20
N GLU A 232 -14.52 11.05 -5.32
CA GLU A 232 -15.66 10.23 -4.82
C GLU A 232 -16.55 10.98 -3.82
N TRP A 233 -16.18 12.20 -3.41
CA TRP A 233 -16.88 13.08 -2.45
C TRP A 233 -17.15 12.44 -1.07
N ARG A 234 -16.65 11.26 -0.85
CA ARG A 234 -16.60 10.51 0.40
C ARG A 234 -15.49 9.49 0.33
N ASN A 235 -15.04 8.99 1.46
CA ASN A 235 -14.15 7.83 1.46
C ASN A 235 -14.94 6.57 1.09
N LEU A 236 -14.46 5.86 0.09
CA LEU A 236 -15.09 4.64 -0.44
C LEU A 236 -14.02 3.59 -0.67
N PHE A 237 -14.30 2.39 -0.20
CA PHE A 237 -13.55 1.20 -0.57
C PHE A 237 -14.50 0.06 -0.89
N SER A 238 -14.31 -0.58 -2.03
CA SER A 238 -15.02 -1.79 -2.45
C SER A 238 -14.08 -2.66 -3.27
N PHE A 239 -13.96 -3.92 -2.86
CA PHE A 239 -13.14 -4.92 -3.55
C PHE A 239 -13.96 -6.19 -3.71
N GLU A 240 -14.25 -6.57 -4.94
CA GLU A 240 -15.16 -7.67 -5.28
C GLU A 240 -14.42 -8.70 -6.13
N VAL A 241 -14.47 -9.96 -5.74
CA VAL A 241 -13.86 -11.10 -6.44
C VAL A 241 -14.96 -12.08 -6.83
N PHE A 242 -15.09 -12.35 -8.11
CA PHE A 242 -16.10 -13.25 -8.65
C PHE A 242 -15.44 -14.54 -9.15
N GLY A 243 -15.92 -15.66 -8.63
CA GLY A 243 -15.52 -17.01 -9.04
C GLY A 243 -16.66 -17.77 -9.70
N ARG A 244 -16.38 -18.98 -10.18
CA ARG A 244 -17.37 -19.83 -10.87
C ARG A 244 -18.52 -20.27 -9.96
N GLU A 245 -18.26 -20.39 -8.65
CA GLU A 245 -19.21 -20.94 -7.66
C GLU A 245 -19.73 -19.88 -6.68
N GLY A 246 -19.31 -18.61 -6.82
CA GLY A 246 -19.74 -17.54 -5.94
C GLY A 246 -18.91 -16.28 -6.08
N TYR A 247 -19.00 -15.43 -5.06
CA TYR A 247 -18.22 -14.19 -4.98
C TYR A 247 -17.84 -13.87 -3.54
N VAL A 248 -16.79 -13.12 -3.38
CA VAL A 248 -16.48 -12.43 -2.14
C VAL A 248 -16.46 -10.92 -2.40
N LYS A 249 -16.87 -10.15 -1.40
CA LYS A 249 -16.87 -8.70 -1.45
C LYS A 249 -16.35 -8.14 -0.14
N VAL A 250 -15.48 -7.15 -0.21
CA VAL A 250 -15.03 -6.33 0.92
C VAL A 250 -15.53 -4.92 0.73
N GLU A 251 -16.17 -4.37 1.75
CA GLU A 251 -16.65 -3.00 1.78
C GLU A 251 -16.19 -2.31 3.06
N GLY A 252 -15.77 -1.05 2.92
CA GLY A 252 -15.25 -0.26 4.02
C GLY A 252 -13.87 -0.73 4.51
N LEU A 253 -13.20 0.14 5.25
CA LEU A 253 -11.91 -0.12 5.89
C LEU A 253 -11.89 0.45 7.31
N ASN A 254 -13.05 0.55 7.94
CA ASN A 254 -13.28 1.28 9.19
C ASN A 254 -13.02 2.79 9.09
N GLY A 255 -13.11 3.51 10.18
CA GLY A 255 -12.98 4.96 10.21
C GLY A 255 -13.91 5.65 9.21
N SER A 256 -13.36 6.55 8.43
CA SER A 256 -14.09 7.34 7.42
C SER A 256 -14.58 6.54 6.21
N TYR A 257 -14.09 5.31 6.01
CA TYR A 257 -14.56 4.39 4.96
C TYR A 257 -15.81 3.59 5.37
N GLY A 258 -16.28 3.75 6.60
CA GLY A 258 -17.40 2.99 7.14
C GLY A 258 -17.00 1.60 7.64
N THR A 259 -17.96 0.89 8.21
CA THR A 259 -17.76 -0.44 8.80
C THR A 259 -17.11 -1.38 7.79
N GLU A 260 -16.01 -2.00 8.17
CA GLU A 260 -15.32 -3.00 7.38
C GLU A 260 -16.09 -4.32 7.40
N ARG A 261 -16.38 -4.86 6.21
CA ARG A 261 -17.18 -6.07 6.03
C ARG A 261 -16.60 -6.99 4.97
N ALA A 262 -16.60 -8.29 5.26
CA ALA A 262 -16.38 -9.34 4.28
C ALA A 262 -17.72 -10.08 4.02
N VAL A 263 -18.06 -10.22 2.75
CA VAL A 263 -19.28 -10.91 2.29
C VAL A 263 -18.86 -12.09 1.43
N LEU A 264 -19.41 -13.28 1.73
CA LEU A 264 -19.32 -14.46 0.89
C LEU A 264 -20.71 -14.79 0.35
N GLY A 265 -20.90 -14.69 -0.96
CA GLY A 265 -22.10 -15.12 -1.66
C GLY A 265 -21.80 -16.35 -2.49
N ARG A 266 -22.66 -17.39 -2.37
CA ARG A 266 -22.53 -18.60 -3.19
C ARG A 266 -23.52 -18.57 -4.33
N ARG A 267 -23.09 -19.08 -5.49
CA ARG A 267 -23.97 -19.29 -6.63
C ARG A 267 -25.12 -20.20 -6.22
N SER A 268 -26.34 -19.73 -6.48
CA SER A 268 -27.56 -20.51 -6.31
C SER A 268 -28.40 -20.45 -7.58
N PRO A 269 -28.72 -21.57 -8.23
CA PRO A 269 -29.59 -21.59 -9.41
C PRO A 269 -31.00 -21.16 -9.08
N SER A 270 -31.42 -21.32 -7.81
CA SER A 270 -32.72 -20.95 -7.31
C SER A 270 -32.63 -19.84 -6.27
N ALA A 271 -33.34 -18.75 -6.51
CA ALA A 271 -33.44 -17.66 -5.54
C ALA A 271 -34.24 -18.11 -4.28
N PRO A 272 -34.02 -17.45 -3.11
CA PRO A 272 -33.09 -16.38 -2.86
C PRO A 272 -31.68 -16.90 -2.62
N PHE A 273 -30.67 -16.14 -3.12
CA PHE A 273 -29.29 -16.41 -2.77
C PHE A 273 -29.01 -16.02 -1.31
N ARG A 274 -28.02 -16.67 -0.70
CA ARG A 274 -27.63 -16.41 0.70
C ARG A 274 -26.23 -15.87 0.75
N GLU A 275 -26.06 -14.83 1.56
CA GLU A 275 -24.76 -14.25 1.88
C GLU A 275 -24.39 -14.59 3.33
N ARG A 276 -23.10 -14.86 3.53
CA ARG A 276 -22.46 -14.84 4.84
C ARG A 276 -21.74 -13.52 4.98
N VAL A 277 -22.12 -12.70 5.95
CA VAL A 277 -21.52 -11.40 6.22
C VAL A 277 -20.74 -11.47 7.53
N ILE A 278 -19.49 -11.00 7.52
CA ILE A 278 -18.69 -10.79 8.73
C ILE A 278 -18.35 -9.31 8.80
N GLU A 279 -18.73 -8.67 9.89
CA GLU A 279 -18.38 -7.27 10.18
C GLU A 279 -17.21 -7.20 11.15
N PHE A 280 -16.23 -6.37 10.81
CA PHE A 280 -15.09 -6.08 11.64
C PHE A 280 -15.22 -4.64 12.14
N ARG A 281 -15.73 -4.48 13.36
CA ARG A 281 -16.00 -3.18 13.97
C ARG A 281 -14.82 -2.75 14.83
N GLY A 282 -14.62 -1.43 14.96
CA GLY A 282 -13.62 -0.83 15.81
C GLY A 282 -12.61 0.01 15.04
N GLU A 283 -11.43 0.16 15.61
CA GLU A 283 -10.34 0.92 14.99
C GLU A 283 -9.68 0.11 13.87
N ASP A 284 -9.06 0.84 12.93
CA ASP A 284 -8.22 0.24 11.90
C ASP A 284 -6.96 -0.37 12.54
N ARG A 285 -6.88 -1.70 12.55
CA ARG A 285 -5.74 -2.45 13.07
C ARG A 285 -4.75 -2.87 11.99
N SER A 286 -4.98 -2.54 10.73
CA SER A 286 -4.15 -3.00 9.62
C SER A 286 -2.67 -2.62 9.79
N TRP A 287 -2.40 -1.46 10.37
CA TRP A 287 -1.04 -0.97 10.65
C TRP A 287 -0.32 -1.80 11.72
N ALA A 288 -1.02 -2.18 12.79
CA ALA A 288 -0.47 -3.00 13.86
C ALA A 288 -0.28 -4.46 13.39
N GLU A 289 -1.24 -5.00 12.64
CA GLU A 289 -1.14 -6.33 12.05
C GLU A 289 0.00 -6.41 11.01
N GLU A 290 0.18 -5.34 10.22
CA GLU A 290 1.28 -5.23 9.27
C GLU A 290 2.64 -5.17 9.97
N TRP A 291 2.74 -4.41 11.04
CA TRP A 291 3.97 -4.34 11.84
C TRP A 291 4.30 -5.68 12.47
N ARG A 292 3.33 -6.33 13.13
CA ARG A 292 3.51 -7.64 13.75
C ARG A 292 4.02 -8.67 12.74
N GLU A 293 3.39 -8.74 11.58
CA GLU A 293 3.80 -9.66 10.50
C GLU A 293 5.22 -9.37 10.01
N PHE A 294 5.61 -8.09 9.92
CA PHE A 294 6.98 -7.71 9.56
C PHE A 294 8.00 -8.20 10.60
N VAL A 295 7.73 -8.00 11.89
CA VAL A 295 8.60 -8.47 12.98
C VAL A 295 8.73 -10.01 12.96
N GLU A 296 7.62 -10.72 12.79
CA GLU A 296 7.59 -12.18 12.66
C GLU A 296 8.40 -12.64 11.45
N ALA A 297 8.23 -12.01 10.29
CA ALA A 297 8.95 -12.35 9.07
C ALA A 297 10.47 -12.16 9.23
N VAL A 298 10.90 -11.08 9.88
CA VAL A 298 12.32 -10.85 10.22
C VAL A 298 12.85 -11.91 11.16
N ALA A 299 12.12 -12.24 12.23
CA ALA A 299 12.54 -13.24 13.20
C ALA A 299 12.64 -14.66 12.61
N GLU A 300 11.77 -14.99 11.68
CA GLU A 300 11.71 -16.29 11.00
C GLU A 300 12.63 -16.37 9.76
N GLY A 301 13.21 -15.24 9.34
CA GLY A 301 14.05 -15.18 8.13
C GLY A 301 13.28 -15.43 6.83
N ARG A 302 11.98 -15.13 6.79
CA ARG A 302 11.13 -15.28 5.61
C ARG A 302 10.78 -13.94 4.95
N GLU A 303 10.33 -14.01 3.71
CA GLU A 303 9.80 -12.84 3.02
C GLU A 303 8.49 -12.37 3.68
N PRO A 304 8.34 -11.06 3.98
CA PRO A 304 7.10 -10.53 4.58
C PRO A 304 5.96 -10.44 3.57
N LEU A 305 4.73 -10.54 4.04
CA LEU A 305 3.54 -10.27 3.25
C LEU A 305 3.48 -8.78 2.88
N GLY A 306 3.45 -8.45 1.59
CA GLY A 306 3.65 -7.08 1.10
C GLY A 306 5.14 -6.73 1.04
N SER A 307 5.93 -7.65 0.53
CA SER A 307 7.39 -7.55 0.41
C SER A 307 7.86 -6.38 -0.46
N GLY A 308 9.17 -6.13 -0.46
CA GLY A 308 9.79 -5.21 -1.42
C GLY A 308 9.49 -5.60 -2.87
N ARG A 309 9.45 -6.91 -3.18
CA ARG A 309 9.06 -7.41 -4.50
C ARG A 309 7.61 -7.05 -4.86
N ASP A 310 6.69 -7.17 -3.91
CA ASP A 310 5.30 -6.76 -4.13
C ASP A 310 5.21 -5.26 -4.43
N GLY A 311 5.95 -4.42 -3.69
CA GLY A 311 6.05 -2.99 -3.94
C GLY A 311 6.63 -2.64 -5.32
N LEU A 312 7.65 -3.39 -5.78
CA LEU A 312 8.20 -3.25 -7.13
C LEU A 312 7.17 -3.61 -8.20
N MET A 313 6.45 -4.72 -8.02
CA MET A 313 5.44 -5.14 -9.00
C MET A 313 4.26 -4.17 -9.06
N ALA A 314 3.82 -3.63 -7.92
CA ALA A 314 2.81 -2.57 -7.89
C ALA A 314 3.30 -1.30 -8.63
N SER A 315 4.58 -0.94 -8.48
CA SER A 315 5.19 0.18 -9.21
C SER A 315 5.27 -0.06 -10.72
N ARG A 316 5.59 -1.30 -11.16
CA ARG A 316 5.59 -1.69 -12.58
C ARG A 316 4.19 -1.61 -13.20
N LEU A 317 3.19 -2.14 -12.50
CA LEU A 317 1.78 -2.04 -12.94
C LEU A 317 1.35 -0.58 -13.07
N THR A 318 1.70 0.26 -12.09
CA THR A 318 1.42 1.69 -12.13
C THR A 318 2.08 2.36 -13.35
N GLN A 319 3.35 2.06 -13.62
CA GLN A 319 4.06 2.61 -14.79
C GLN A 319 3.46 2.12 -16.11
N ALA A 320 3.06 0.83 -16.19
CA ALA A 320 2.40 0.28 -17.38
C ALA A 320 1.07 1.01 -17.67
N LEU A 321 0.30 1.32 -16.63
CA LEU A 321 -0.96 2.07 -16.77
C LEU A 321 -0.73 3.52 -17.19
N TYR A 322 0.31 4.19 -16.67
CA TYR A 322 0.69 5.53 -17.15
C TYR A 322 1.10 5.51 -18.63
N GLU A 323 1.90 4.52 -19.03
CA GLU A 323 2.31 4.37 -20.43
C GLU A 323 1.13 4.03 -21.34
N SER A 324 0.21 3.18 -20.88
CA SER A 324 -1.03 2.88 -21.60
C SER A 324 -1.88 4.12 -21.80
N ALA A 325 -2.11 4.91 -20.77
CA ALA A 325 -2.88 6.15 -20.87
C ALA A 325 -2.22 7.16 -21.82
N ARG A 326 -0.89 7.24 -21.81
CA ARG A 326 -0.13 8.14 -22.70
C ARG A 326 -0.19 7.71 -24.17
N THR A 327 -0.18 6.41 -24.45
CA THR A 327 -0.11 5.86 -25.82
C THR A 327 -1.47 5.50 -26.40
N GLY A 328 -2.50 5.37 -25.56
CA GLY A 328 -3.82 4.86 -25.95
C GLY A 328 -3.80 3.38 -26.35
N ARG A 329 -2.81 2.61 -25.88
CA ARG A 329 -2.64 1.19 -26.21
C ARG A 329 -2.50 0.37 -24.93
N ALA A 330 -2.84 -0.92 -25.05
CA ALA A 330 -2.52 -1.88 -24.00
C ALA A 330 -0.99 -2.07 -23.90
N VAL A 331 -0.48 -2.25 -22.68
CA VAL A 331 0.94 -2.36 -22.36
C VAL A 331 1.19 -3.63 -21.54
N THR A 332 2.29 -4.32 -21.82
CA THR A 332 2.78 -5.45 -21.04
C THR A 332 3.67 -4.92 -19.91
N PRO A 333 3.35 -5.20 -18.64
CA PRO A 333 4.12 -4.66 -17.50
C PRO A 333 5.57 -5.14 -17.44
N GLU A 334 5.88 -6.31 -18.02
CA GLU A 334 7.23 -6.88 -18.07
C GLU A 334 8.16 -6.12 -19.02
N ASP A 335 7.64 -5.47 -20.05
CA ASP A 335 8.43 -4.70 -21.03
C ASP A 335 8.97 -3.38 -20.48
N LEU A 336 8.58 -3.01 -19.25
CA LEU A 336 9.01 -1.78 -18.59
C LEU A 336 10.09 -2.12 -17.53
N ALA A 337 11.32 -1.86 -17.90
CA ALA A 337 12.52 -2.10 -17.07
C ALA A 337 12.64 -1.12 -15.89
#